data_1ab330e173f24921dc75338550fc1c2c
#
_entry.id   1ab330e173f24921dc75338550fc1c2c
#
_cell.length_a   1.000
_cell.length_b   1.000
_cell.length_c   1.000
_cell.angle_alpha   90.00
_cell.angle_beta   90.00
_cell.angle_gamma   90.00
#
_symmetry.space_group_name_H-M   'P 1'
#
loop_
_entity.id
_entity.type
_entity.pdbx_description
1 polymer ?
#
loop_
_entity_poly.entity_id
_entity_poly.type
_entity_poly.pdbx_seq_one_letter_code
_entity_poly.pdbx_strand_id
1 'polypeptide(L)'
;MNRRFRELDENNKQVHFLVSLLMIAASAMMQIFVMQVFMAPCNLISGGFTGIALFATKIGMKLGLDIPTSTVILLLNAPVAFFCYRAISKRFVFLSVLQFMMVSFGLSLFTFKPFFYDLTVNIVFGGILWGLSIVMALNAGGSTGGTAFMDQYASNRLHKSIFDYVFYANCCMYILYGMSVGWIYAAYSIIFQFLSTTVINRNYKRYAKVTMEITCEDPKPVIDVFMHSTLHGMSVIEATGGYSGKTFYICKSVVSGFEVESIIEKIRDKDPHSLVNVYR
;
A
#
# COMPACT_ATOMS: atom_id res chain seq x y z
N MET A 1 15.19 -32.93 1.76
CA MET A 1 14.19 -32.00 2.32
C MET A 1 12.84 -32.71 2.33
N ASN A 2 12.29 -32.97 3.54
CA ASN A 2 11.20 -33.92 3.79
C ASN A 2 9.89 -33.48 3.08
N ARG A 3 9.19 -34.42 2.40
CA ARG A 3 7.88 -34.24 1.75
C ARG A 3 6.86 -33.53 2.64
N ARG A 4 6.89 -33.82 3.94
CA ARG A 4 6.04 -33.22 4.98
C ARG A 4 6.31 -31.70 5.20
N PHE A 5 7.55 -31.23 5.04
CA PHE A 5 7.88 -29.79 5.12
C PHE A 5 7.38 -29.03 3.90
N ARG A 6 7.40 -29.63 2.71
CA ARG A 6 6.82 -29.04 1.50
C ARG A 6 5.30 -28.91 1.57
N GLU A 7 4.61 -29.93 2.08
CA GLU A 7 3.15 -29.91 2.23
C GLU A 7 2.69 -28.89 3.28
N LEU A 8 3.46 -28.69 4.38
CA LEU A 8 3.19 -27.67 5.39
C LEU A 8 3.45 -26.25 4.85
N ASP A 9 4.45 -26.06 4.00
CA ASP A 9 4.78 -24.76 3.41
C ASP A 9 3.76 -24.38 2.32
N GLU A 10 3.31 -25.34 1.50
CA GLU A 10 2.25 -25.10 0.50
C GLU A 10 0.90 -24.82 1.15
N ASN A 11 0.55 -25.53 2.23
CA ASN A 11 -0.69 -25.32 2.97
C ASN A 11 -0.67 -23.94 3.67
N ASN A 12 0.48 -23.52 4.18
CA ASN A 12 0.67 -22.19 4.77
C ASN A 12 0.54 -21.07 3.74
N LYS A 13 1.05 -21.25 2.51
CA LYS A 13 0.91 -20.30 1.40
C LYS A 13 -0.54 -20.14 0.93
N GLN A 14 -1.31 -21.23 0.87
CA GLN A 14 -2.73 -21.17 0.53
C GLN A 14 -3.56 -20.44 1.58
N VAL A 15 -3.31 -20.71 2.87
CA VAL A 15 -3.96 -20.01 3.99
C VAL A 15 -3.64 -18.51 3.93
N HIS A 16 -2.39 -18.13 3.72
CA HIS A 16 -1.99 -16.73 3.57
C HIS A 16 -2.65 -16.05 2.38
N PHE A 17 -2.82 -16.75 1.27
CA PHE A 17 -3.51 -16.19 0.11
C PHE A 17 -5.01 -15.99 0.37
N LEU A 18 -5.66 -16.95 1.02
CA LEU A 18 -7.08 -16.85 1.41
C LEU A 18 -7.31 -15.68 2.37
N VAL A 19 -6.45 -15.52 3.38
CA VAL A 19 -6.49 -14.37 4.29
C VAL A 19 -6.34 -13.05 3.52
N SER A 20 -5.42 -12.99 2.54
CA SER A 20 -5.27 -11.81 1.69
C SER A 20 -6.54 -11.49 0.91
N LEU A 21 -7.22 -12.49 0.35
CA LEU A 21 -8.49 -12.32 -0.36
C LEU A 21 -9.60 -11.79 0.56
N LEU A 22 -9.71 -12.34 1.76
CA LEU A 22 -10.69 -11.88 2.75
C LEU A 22 -10.42 -10.43 3.18
N MET A 23 -9.16 -10.06 3.39
CA MET A 23 -8.76 -8.68 3.71
C MET A 23 -9.08 -7.72 2.56
N ILE A 24 -8.86 -8.10 1.31
CA ILE A 24 -9.23 -7.33 0.12
C ILE A 24 -10.74 -7.13 0.06
N ALA A 25 -11.53 -8.19 0.25
CA ALA A 25 -12.98 -8.10 0.24
C ALA A 25 -13.52 -7.20 1.36
N ALA A 26 -12.99 -7.34 2.58
CA ALA A 26 -13.35 -6.49 3.70
C ALA A 26 -12.96 -5.02 3.47
N SER A 27 -11.76 -4.77 2.89
CA SER A 27 -11.31 -3.44 2.50
C SER A 27 -12.25 -2.81 1.46
N ALA A 28 -12.61 -3.55 0.41
CA ALA A 28 -13.52 -3.07 -0.63
C ALA A 28 -14.90 -2.72 -0.06
N MET A 29 -15.46 -3.59 0.78
CA MET A 29 -16.75 -3.34 1.45
C MET A 29 -16.69 -2.09 2.34
N MET A 30 -15.61 -1.94 3.11
CA MET A 30 -15.41 -0.76 3.94
C MET A 30 -15.30 0.51 3.10
N GLN A 31 -14.63 0.48 1.95
CA GLN A 31 -14.54 1.63 1.04
C GLN A 31 -15.91 2.02 0.48
N ILE A 32 -16.70 1.05 -0.01
CA ILE A 32 -18.04 1.28 -0.52
C ILE A 32 -18.90 1.92 0.57
N PHE A 33 -18.86 1.35 1.76
CA PHE A 33 -19.60 1.86 2.92
C PHE A 33 -19.21 3.31 3.25
N VAL A 34 -17.90 3.61 3.36
CA VAL A 34 -17.42 4.96 3.67
C VAL A 34 -17.80 5.95 2.58
N MET A 35 -17.70 5.57 1.30
CA MET A 35 -18.07 6.46 0.19
C MET A 35 -19.54 6.84 0.22
N GLN A 36 -20.43 5.90 0.51
CA GLN A 36 -21.88 6.14 0.48
C GLN A 36 -22.40 6.77 1.79
N VAL A 37 -21.88 6.35 2.94
CA VAL A 37 -22.40 6.77 4.25
C VAL A 37 -21.79 8.07 4.75
N PHE A 38 -20.46 8.26 4.56
CA PHE A 38 -19.74 9.38 5.13
C PHE A 38 -19.34 10.43 4.09
N MET A 39 -18.88 10.01 2.90
CA MET A 39 -18.37 10.96 1.92
C MET A 39 -19.47 11.61 1.09
N ALA A 40 -20.42 10.82 0.58
CA ALA A 40 -21.46 11.32 -0.31
C ALA A 40 -22.35 12.41 0.33
N PRO A 41 -22.85 12.27 1.59
CA PRO A 41 -23.70 13.28 2.22
C PRO A 41 -23.00 14.61 2.42
N CYS A 42 -21.69 14.61 2.63
CA CYS A 42 -20.89 15.79 2.94
C CYS A 42 -20.11 16.33 1.73
N ASN A 43 -20.36 15.81 0.52
CA ASN A 43 -19.62 16.17 -0.68
C ASN A 43 -18.10 16.05 -0.52
N LEU A 44 -17.62 15.05 0.26
CA LEU A 44 -16.20 14.82 0.45
C LEU A 44 -15.60 14.06 -0.74
N ILE A 45 -14.36 14.36 -1.06
CA ILE A 45 -13.54 13.57 -1.98
C ILE A 45 -12.27 13.11 -1.27
N SER A 46 -11.76 11.95 -1.66
CA SER A 46 -10.45 11.44 -1.20
C SER A 46 -9.33 11.95 -2.11
N GLY A 47 -8.08 11.60 -1.80
CA GLY A 47 -6.96 11.77 -2.72
C GLY A 47 -6.87 10.66 -3.77
N GLY A 48 -5.96 10.85 -4.72
CA GLY A 48 -5.63 9.87 -5.74
C GLY A 48 -6.74 9.65 -6.78
N PHE A 49 -6.71 8.51 -7.46
CA PHE A 49 -7.64 8.20 -8.56
C PHE A 49 -9.10 8.10 -8.11
N THR A 50 -9.34 7.62 -6.91
CA THR A 50 -10.69 7.61 -6.35
C THR A 50 -11.22 9.03 -6.15
N GLY A 51 -10.36 9.96 -5.71
CA GLY A 51 -10.71 11.37 -5.60
C GLY A 51 -11.02 12.01 -6.95
N ILE A 52 -10.21 11.72 -7.96
CA ILE A 52 -10.46 12.16 -9.35
C ILE A 52 -11.79 11.61 -9.85
N ALA A 53 -12.11 10.34 -9.56
CA ALA A 53 -13.38 9.72 -9.96
C ALA A 53 -14.57 10.39 -9.30
N LEU A 54 -14.50 10.64 -7.99
CA LEU A 54 -15.54 11.36 -7.25
C LEU A 54 -15.72 12.80 -7.76
N PHE A 55 -14.61 13.49 -8.05
CA PHE A 55 -14.64 14.82 -8.61
C PHE A 55 -15.29 14.84 -10.00
N ALA A 56 -14.90 13.91 -10.88
CA ALA A 56 -15.50 13.78 -12.21
C ALA A 56 -17.00 13.54 -12.16
N THR A 57 -17.47 12.66 -11.26
CA THR A 57 -18.90 12.43 -11.02
C THR A 57 -19.61 13.72 -10.59
N LYS A 58 -19.02 14.49 -9.66
CA LYS A 58 -19.61 15.75 -9.18
C LYS A 58 -19.71 16.81 -10.28
N ILE A 59 -18.67 16.94 -11.11
CA ILE A 59 -18.70 17.84 -12.28
C ILE A 59 -19.70 17.35 -13.30
N GLY A 60 -19.73 16.04 -13.60
CA GLY A 60 -20.74 15.46 -14.50
C GLY A 60 -22.16 15.83 -14.09
N MET A 61 -22.50 15.65 -12.82
CA MET A 61 -23.83 16.03 -12.30
C MET A 61 -24.15 17.51 -12.50
N LYS A 62 -23.16 18.42 -12.33
CA LYS A 62 -23.36 19.86 -12.59
C LYS A 62 -23.58 20.18 -14.07
N LEU A 63 -23.02 19.40 -14.98
CA LEU A 63 -23.19 19.54 -16.41
C LEU A 63 -24.40 18.76 -16.97
N GLY A 64 -25.20 18.15 -16.11
CA GLY A 64 -26.34 17.31 -16.51
C GLY A 64 -25.96 15.94 -17.07
N LEU A 65 -24.72 15.50 -16.84
CA LEU A 65 -24.19 14.20 -17.27
C LEU A 65 -24.20 13.24 -16.07
N ASP A 66 -24.87 12.10 -16.22
CA ASP A 66 -24.82 11.05 -15.20
C ASP A 66 -23.59 10.16 -15.44
N ILE A 67 -22.47 10.51 -14.78
CA ILE A 67 -21.22 9.78 -14.85
C ILE A 67 -21.05 8.96 -13.56
N PRO A 68 -21.24 7.63 -13.59
CA PRO A 68 -21.10 6.80 -12.40
C PRO A 68 -19.66 6.79 -11.90
N THR A 69 -19.44 7.00 -10.60
CA THR A 69 -18.12 6.93 -9.96
C THR A 69 -17.45 5.58 -10.21
N SER A 70 -18.23 4.49 -10.20
CA SER A 70 -17.78 3.12 -10.48
C SER A 70 -17.07 2.99 -11.83
N THR A 71 -17.66 3.58 -12.88
CA THR A 71 -17.09 3.56 -14.24
C THR A 71 -15.79 4.34 -14.29
N VAL A 72 -15.72 5.51 -13.66
CA VAL A 72 -14.51 6.35 -13.68
C VAL A 72 -13.38 5.68 -12.90
N ILE A 73 -13.68 5.02 -11.78
CA ILE A 73 -12.67 4.22 -11.02
C ILE A 73 -12.06 3.15 -11.93
N LEU A 74 -12.88 2.40 -12.67
CA LEU A 74 -12.39 1.37 -13.59
C LEU A 74 -11.54 1.97 -14.72
N LEU A 75 -12.02 3.02 -15.36
CA LEU A 75 -11.33 3.67 -16.49
C LEU A 75 -9.98 4.25 -16.09
N LEU A 76 -9.83 4.77 -14.89
CA LEU A 76 -8.56 5.32 -14.39
C LEU A 76 -7.59 4.22 -13.94
N ASN A 77 -8.08 3.17 -13.29
CA ASN A 77 -7.22 2.14 -12.71
C ASN A 77 -6.80 1.06 -13.70
N ALA A 78 -7.66 0.66 -14.63
CA ALA A 78 -7.38 -0.43 -15.57
C ALA A 78 -6.16 -0.16 -16.47
N PRO A 79 -5.99 1.01 -17.10
CA PRO A 79 -4.80 1.32 -17.89
C PRO A 79 -3.52 1.25 -17.06
N VAL A 80 -3.52 1.82 -15.85
CA VAL A 80 -2.33 1.82 -14.99
C VAL A 80 -1.96 0.40 -14.56
N ALA A 81 -2.94 -0.40 -14.17
CA ALA A 81 -2.71 -1.82 -13.86
C ALA A 81 -2.11 -2.56 -15.07
N PHE A 82 -2.62 -2.29 -16.28
CA PHE A 82 -2.12 -2.90 -17.51
C PHE A 82 -0.67 -2.50 -17.84
N PHE A 83 -0.33 -1.21 -17.72
CA PHE A 83 1.05 -0.74 -18.01
C PHE A 83 2.05 -1.16 -16.93
N CYS A 84 1.62 -1.18 -15.67
CA CYS A 84 2.51 -1.47 -14.55
C CYS A 84 2.67 -2.99 -14.28
N TYR A 85 1.83 -3.85 -14.87
CA TYR A 85 1.77 -5.27 -14.52
C TYR A 85 3.09 -6.02 -14.72
N ARG A 86 3.92 -5.62 -15.71
CA ARG A 86 5.22 -6.25 -16.00
C ARG A 86 6.33 -5.86 -15.02
N ALA A 87 6.17 -4.72 -14.34
CA ALA A 87 7.18 -4.19 -13.44
C ALA A 87 6.89 -4.45 -11.96
N ILE A 88 5.73 -5.04 -11.66
CA ILE A 88 5.25 -5.29 -10.31
C ILE A 88 4.93 -6.78 -10.15
N SER A 89 4.93 -7.27 -8.91
CA SER A 89 4.60 -8.68 -8.64
C SER A 89 3.18 -9.03 -9.11
N LYS A 90 3.02 -10.19 -9.76
CA LYS A 90 1.72 -10.66 -10.25
C LYS A 90 0.65 -10.74 -9.16
N ARG A 91 1.05 -11.13 -7.94
CA ARG A 91 0.17 -11.20 -6.77
C ARG A 91 -0.37 -9.83 -6.38
N PHE A 92 0.50 -8.81 -6.33
CA PHE A 92 0.11 -7.43 -6.01
C PHE A 92 -0.88 -6.90 -7.05
N VAL A 93 -0.59 -7.09 -8.34
CA VAL A 93 -1.48 -6.64 -9.43
C VAL A 93 -2.83 -7.34 -9.33
N PHE A 94 -2.86 -8.66 -9.16
CA PHE A 94 -4.10 -9.43 -9.05
C PHE A 94 -4.97 -8.94 -7.88
N LEU A 95 -4.40 -8.82 -6.68
CA LEU A 95 -5.13 -8.38 -5.49
C LEU A 95 -5.64 -6.93 -5.62
N SER A 96 -4.85 -6.06 -6.25
CA SER A 96 -5.25 -4.67 -6.47
C SER A 96 -6.32 -4.53 -7.54
N VAL A 97 -6.23 -5.30 -8.63
CA VAL A 97 -7.28 -5.37 -9.66
C VAL A 97 -8.58 -5.87 -9.03
N LEU A 98 -8.51 -6.94 -8.26
CA LEU A 98 -9.66 -7.46 -7.52
C LEU A 98 -10.28 -6.40 -6.62
N GLN A 99 -9.44 -5.65 -5.88
CA GLN A 99 -9.89 -4.58 -4.98
C GLN A 99 -10.71 -3.51 -5.72
N PHE A 100 -10.13 -2.87 -6.74
CA PHE A 100 -10.87 -1.80 -7.43
C PHE A 100 -12.06 -2.30 -8.25
N MET A 101 -12.02 -3.54 -8.75
CA MET A 101 -13.19 -4.17 -9.37
C MET A 101 -14.31 -4.38 -8.35
N MET A 102 -13.99 -4.94 -7.17
CA MET A 102 -14.99 -5.12 -6.10
C MET A 102 -15.59 -3.78 -5.67
N VAL A 103 -14.79 -2.72 -5.53
CA VAL A 103 -15.30 -1.37 -5.20
C VAL A 103 -16.21 -0.86 -6.31
N SER A 104 -15.79 -0.96 -7.57
CA SER A 104 -16.58 -0.46 -8.71
C SER A 104 -17.90 -1.20 -8.85
N PHE A 105 -17.89 -2.53 -8.87
CA PHE A 105 -19.13 -3.30 -8.94
C PHE A 105 -19.99 -3.14 -7.67
N GLY A 106 -19.37 -3.13 -6.51
CA GLY A 106 -20.07 -2.98 -5.24
C GLY A 106 -20.77 -1.63 -5.09
N LEU A 107 -20.19 -0.54 -5.61
CA LEU A 107 -20.87 0.77 -5.65
C LEU A 107 -22.16 0.75 -6.47
N SER A 108 -22.28 -0.13 -7.45
CA SER A 108 -23.49 -0.30 -8.26
C SER A 108 -24.49 -1.29 -7.64
N LEU A 109 -24.02 -2.24 -6.82
CA LEU A 109 -24.86 -3.29 -6.23
C LEU A 109 -25.38 -2.93 -4.83
N PHE A 110 -24.57 -2.29 -4.02
CA PHE A 110 -24.90 -1.96 -2.65
C PHE A 110 -25.32 -0.49 -2.52
N THR A 111 -26.37 -0.24 -1.75
CA THR A 111 -26.81 1.10 -1.42
C THR A 111 -26.96 1.22 0.09
N PHE A 112 -26.01 1.92 0.70
CA PHE A 112 -26.04 2.23 2.13
C PHE A 112 -26.62 3.61 2.36
N LYS A 113 -27.55 3.72 3.30
CA LYS A 113 -28.11 5.01 3.69
C LYS A 113 -27.20 5.69 4.70
N PRO A 114 -27.01 7.02 4.62
CA PRO A 114 -26.29 7.77 5.64
C PRO A 114 -26.93 7.62 7.03
N PHE A 115 -26.10 7.41 8.06
CA PHE A 115 -26.55 7.34 9.45
C PHE A 115 -26.44 8.69 10.16
N PHE A 116 -25.41 9.46 9.79
CA PHE A 116 -25.07 10.73 10.41
C PHE A 116 -25.12 11.84 9.37
N TYR A 117 -25.73 12.97 9.76
CA TYR A 117 -25.75 14.17 8.94
C TYR A 117 -24.82 15.25 9.50
N ASP A 118 -24.18 14.98 10.66
CA ASP A 118 -23.17 15.84 11.21
C ASP A 118 -21.86 15.76 10.43
N LEU A 119 -21.40 16.91 9.96
CA LEU A 119 -20.22 17.01 9.10
C LEU A 119 -18.94 16.59 9.81
N THR A 120 -18.78 16.95 11.09
CA THR A 120 -17.58 16.64 11.88
C THR A 120 -17.48 15.13 12.08
N VAL A 121 -18.60 14.49 12.44
CA VAL A 121 -18.67 13.02 12.60
C VAL A 121 -18.29 12.33 11.29
N ASN A 122 -18.83 12.79 10.18
CA ASN A 122 -18.56 12.21 8.86
C ASN A 122 -17.09 12.36 8.45
N ILE A 123 -16.47 13.50 8.72
CA ILE A 123 -15.04 13.72 8.43
C ILE A 123 -14.16 12.82 9.30
N VAL A 124 -14.41 12.79 10.60
CA VAL A 124 -13.53 12.08 11.54
C VAL A 124 -13.66 10.57 11.37
N PHE A 125 -14.86 10.03 11.51
CA PHE A 125 -15.08 8.58 11.38
C PHE A 125 -14.85 8.09 9.95
N GLY A 126 -15.34 8.84 8.97
CA GLY A 126 -15.11 8.51 7.57
C GLY A 126 -13.63 8.51 7.22
N GLY A 127 -12.84 9.50 7.65
CA GLY A 127 -11.41 9.58 7.41
C GLY A 127 -10.63 8.44 8.05
N ILE A 128 -10.97 8.08 9.29
CA ILE A 128 -10.34 6.95 10.01
C ILE A 128 -10.67 5.63 9.30
N LEU A 129 -11.94 5.35 9.02
CA LEU A 129 -12.37 4.11 8.35
C LEU A 129 -11.82 4.02 6.92
N TRP A 130 -11.74 5.14 6.20
CA TRP A 130 -11.10 5.21 4.89
C TRP A 130 -9.63 4.81 4.97
N GLY A 131 -8.88 5.39 5.92
CA GLY A 131 -7.49 5.03 6.15
C GLY A 131 -7.31 3.56 6.53
N LEU A 132 -8.15 3.00 7.41
CA LEU A 132 -8.13 1.59 7.77
C LEU A 132 -8.41 0.68 6.57
N SER A 133 -9.35 1.02 5.70
CA SER A 133 -9.63 0.23 4.50
C SER A 133 -8.41 0.15 3.58
N ILE A 134 -7.68 1.26 3.41
CA ILE A 134 -6.44 1.29 2.63
C ILE A 134 -5.35 0.42 3.30
N VAL A 135 -5.18 0.54 4.61
CA VAL A 135 -4.24 -0.28 5.39
C VAL A 135 -4.53 -1.78 5.22
N MET A 136 -5.80 -2.18 5.25
CA MET A 136 -6.20 -3.58 5.04
C MET A 136 -5.78 -4.08 3.65
N ALA A 137 -6.02 -3.31 2.59
CA ALA A 137 -5.62 -3.68 1.24
C ALA A 137 -4.08 -3.79 1.10
N LEU A 138 -3.35 -2.83 1.68
CA LEU A 138 -1.89 -2.81 1.66
C LEU A 138 -1.27 -3.97 2.45
N ASN A 139 -1.82 -4.30 3.62
CA ASN A 139 -1.36 -5.44 4.43
C ASN A 139 -1.71 -6.79 3.80
N ALA A 140 -2.76 -6.86 2.99
CA ALA A 140 -3.07 -8.04 2.17
C ALA A 140 -2.04 -8.26 1.02
N GLY A 141 -1.17 -7.30 0.77
CA GLY A 141 -0.22 -7.31 -0.34
C GLY A 141 -0.80 -6.82 -1.67
N GLY A 142 -1.90 -6.06 -1.62
CA GLY A 142 -2.52 -5.35 -2.73
C GLY A 142 -2.53 -3.84 -2.52
N SER A 143 -3.36 -3.12 -3.25
CA SER A 143 -3.62 -1.68 -3.09
C SER A 143 -5.06 -1.34 -3.44
N THR A 144 -5.48 -0.13 -3.07
CA THR A 144 -6.81 0.40 -3.41
C THR A 144 -6.87 1.06 -4.79
N GLY A 145 -5.78 1.00 -5.55
CA GLY A 145 -5.72 1.45 -6.96
C GLY A 145 -4.65 2.49 -7.26
N GLY A 146 -4.74 3.03 -8.43
CA GLY A 146 -3.99 4.01 -9.20
C GLY A 146 -2.67 4.55 -8.69
N THR A 147 -2.69 5.46 -7.75
CA THR A 147 -1.47 6.11 -7.24
C THR A 147 -0.52 5.11 -6.57
N ALA A 148 -1.03 4.07 -5.92
CA ALA A 148 -0.21 3.02 -5.32
C ALA A 148 0.45 2.11 -6.37
N PHE A 149 -0.19 1.87 -7.53
CA PHE A 149 0.47 1.23 -8.67
C PHE A 149 1.62 2.06 -9.20
N MET A 150 1.40 3.37 -9.37
CA MET A 150 2.42 4.29 -9.84
C MET A 150 3.60 4.37 -8.89
N ASP A 151 3.33 4.44 -7.58
CA ASP A 151 4.38 4.46 -6.55
C ASP A 151 5.18 3.16 -6.54
N GLN A 152 4.51 2.01 -6.59
CA GLN A 152 5.17 0.70 -6.65
C GLN A 152 6.00 0.53 -7.94
N TYR A 153 5.50 1.04 -9.08
CA TYR A 153 6.25 1.03 -10.34
C TYR A 153 7.50 1.91 -10.25
N ALA A 154 7.35 3.13 -9.75
CA ALA A 154 8.46 4.07 -9.61
C ALA A 154 9.51 3.55 -8.61
N SER A 155 9.09 2.98 -7.50
CA SER A 155 9.97 2.34 -6.51
C SER A 155 10.77 1.19 -7.14
N ASN A 156 10.12 0.30 -7.90
CA ASN A 156 10.77 -0.88 -8.48
C ASN A 156 11.68 -0.56 -9.68
N ARG A 157 11.32 0.44 -10.50
CA ARG A 157 12.03 0.74 -11.75
C ARG A 157 12.99 1.92 -11.64
N LEU A 158 12.60 2.95 -10.91
CA LEU A 158 13.32 4.22 -10.83
C LEU A 158 14.05 4.39 -9.50
N HIS A 159 13.82 3.49 -8.52
CA HIS A 159 14.33 3.57 -7.15
C HIS A 159 14.05 4.94 -6.50
N LYS A 160 12.92 5.56 -6.90
CA LYS A 160 12.46 6.87 -6.41
C LYS A 160 11.03 6.77 -5.93
N SER A 161 10.73 7.51 -4.87
CA SER A 161 9.36 7.73 -4.42
C SER A 161 8.70 8.81 -5.27
N ILE A 162 7.43 8.63 -5.60
CA ILE A 162 6.64 9.64 -6.32
C ILE A 162 5.65 10.37 -5.39
N PHE A 163 5.78 10.22 -4.07
CA PHE A 163 4.85 10.82 -3.11
C PHE A 163 4.70 12.33 -3.27
N ASP A 164 5.79 13.04 -3.55
CA ASP A 164 5.74 14.49 -3.75
C ASP A 164 4.88 14.86 -4.97
N TYR A 165 5.02 14.13 -6.07
CA TYR A 165 4.19 14.36 -7.28
C TYR A 165 2.73 14.04 -7.03
N VAL A 166 2.43 12.97 -6.29
CA VAL A 166 1.07 12.61 -5.87
C VAL A 166 0.49 13.68 -4.95
N PHE A 167 1.29 14.21 -4.03
CA PHE A 167 0.89 15.31 -3.16
C PHE A 167 0.52 16.55 -3.96
N TYR A 168 1.37 17.02 -4.88
CA TYR A 168 1.08 18.18 -5.74
C TYR A 168 -0.15 17.95 -6.62
N ALA A 169 -0.30 16.75 -7.20
CA ALA A 169 -1.48 16.41 -7.98
C ALA A 169 -2.77 16.47 -7.15
N ASN A 170 -2.72 15.98 -5.91
CA ASN A 170 -3.85 16.09 -4.98
C ASN A 170 -4.14 17.55 -4.60
N CYS A 171 -3.13 18.38 -4.37
CA CYS A 171 -3.31 19.82 -4.11
C CYS A 171 -4.02 20.51 -5.29
N CYS A 172 -3.56 20.28 -6.51
CA CYS A 172 -4.23 20.80 -7.71
C CYS A 172 -5.69 20.33 -7.80
N MET A 173 -5.94 19.05 -7.55
CA MET A 173 -7.30 18.49 -7.55
C MET A 173 -8.20 19.18 -6.51
N TYR A 174 -7.73 19.41 -5.29
CA TYR A 174 -8.52 20.09 -4.25
C TYR A 174 -8.78 21.56 -4.58
N ILE A 175 -7.82 22.26 -5.20
CA ILE A 175 -8.02 23.63 -5.70
C ILE A 175 -9.13 23.66 -6.76
N LEU A 176 -9.04 22.80 -7.77
CA LEU A 176 -10.04 22.69 -8.83
C LEU A 176 -11.42 22.31 -8.26
N TYR A 177 -11.44 21.42 -7.25
CA TYR A 177 -12.67 21.05 -6.56
C TYR A 177 -13.28 22.24 -5.82
N GLY A 178 -12.45 23.02 -5.12
CA GLY A 178 -12.89 24.25 -4.42
C GLY A 178 -13.50 25.28 -5.38
N MET A 179 -12.87 25.49 -6.52
CA MET A 179 -13.36 26.41 -7.57
C MET A 179 -14.67 25.93 -8.20
N SER A 180 -14.83 24.62 -8.36
CA SER A 180 -15.95 24.04 -9.12
C SER A 180 -17.16 23.71 -8.25
N VAL A 181 -16.95 23.18 -7.04
CA VAL A 181 -18.00 22.67 -6.15
C VAL A 181 -18.20 23.56 -4.92
N GLY A 182 -17.09 24.06 -4.36
CA GLY A 182 -17.09 24.98 -3.22
C GLY A 182 -15.90 24.78 -2.30
N TRP A 183 -15.32 25.89 -1.83
CA TRP A 183 -14.11 25.89 -1.04
C TRP A 183 -14.26 25.19 0.31
N ILE A 184 -15.45 25.25 0.89
CA ILE A 184 -15.74 24.59 2.16
C ILE A 184 -15.62 23.06 2.04
N TYR A 185 -16.10 22.48 0.94
CA TYR A 185 -16.03 21.05 0.68
C TYR A 185 -14.59 20.59 0.40
N ALA A 186 -13.80 21.44 -0.30
CA ALA A 186 -12.38 21.19 -0.51
C ALA A 186 -11.61 21.18 0.82
N ALA A 187 -11.86 22.16 1.71
CA ALA A 187 -11.23 22.22 3.02
C ALA A 187 -11.55 20.98 3.87
N TYR A 188 -12.80 20.56 3.90
CA TYR A 188 -13.22 19.36 4.61
C TYR A 188 -12.63 18.07 4.00
N SER A 189 -12.50 18.01 2.69
CA SER A 189 -11.84 16.89 2.01
C SER A 189 -10.35 16.81 2.34
N ILE A 190 -9.68 17.94 2.51
CA ILE A 190 -8.27 17.99 2.96
C ILE A 190 -8.15 17.46 4.38
N ILE A 191 -9.05 17.84 5.30
CA ILE A 191 -9.05 17.31 6.69
C ILE A 191 -9.32 15.80 6.68
N PHE A 192 -10.28 15.33 5.90
CA PHE A 192 -10.57 13.91 5.70
C PHE A 192 -9.34 13.15 5.19
N GLN A 193 -8.66 13.69 4.19
CA GLN A 193 -7.44 13.10 3.63
C GLN A 193 -6.30 13.10 4.65
N PHE A 194 -6.14 14.15 5.43
CA PHE A 194 -5.13 14.22 6.50
C PHE A 194 -5.35 13.13 7.55
N LEU A 195 -6.59 12.94 8.02
CA LEU A 195 -6.92 11.89 8.97
C LEU A 195 -6.66 10.50 8.40
N SER A 196 -7.09 10.24 7.17
CA SER A 196 -6.87 8.95 6.53
C SER A 196 -5.37 8.66 6.33
N THR A 197 -4.60 9.64 5.89
CA THR A 197 -3.16 9.52 5.70
C THR A 197 -2.44 9.28 7.04
N THR A 198 -2.88 9.93 8.12
CA THR A 198 -2.34 9.71 9.46
C THR A 198 -2.56 8.25 9.91
N VAL A 199 -3.76 7.71 9.67
CA VAL A 199 -4.07 6.30 9.96
C VAL A 199 -3.19 5.36 9.14
N ILE A 200 -3.01 5.64 7.84
CA ILE A 200 -2.16 4.84 6.95
C ILE A 200 -0.71 4.84 7.46
N ASN A 201 -0.14 6.01 7.69
CA ASN A 201 1.26 6.17 8.11
C ASN A 201 1.54 5.49 9.46
N ARG A 202 0.56 5.47 10.35
CA ARG A 202 0.69 4.82 11.66
C ARG A 202 0.64 3.29 11.57
N ASN A 203 -0.19 2.75 10.70
CA ASN A 203 -0.50 1.32 10.65
C ASN A 203 0.19 0.57 9.50
N TYR A 204 0.69 1.27 8.48
CA TYR A 204 1.38 0.67 7.34
C TYR A 204 2.82 1.15 7.25
N LYS A 205 3.74 0.28 7.68
CA LYS A 205 5.18 0.61 7.82
C LYS A 205 6.06 -0.01 6.73
N ARG A 206 5.50 -0.29 5.57
CA ARG A 206 6.25 -0.93 4.47
C ARG A 206 7.51 -0.16 4.06
N TYR A 207 7.45 1.17 4.10
CA TYR A 207 8.57 2.06 3.76
C TYR A 207 9.38 2.52 4.99
N ALA A 208 9.03 2.03 6.19
CA ALA A 208 9.83 2.32 7.36
C ALA A 208 11.23 1.73 7.17
N LYS A 209 12.24 2.55 7.39
CA LYS A 209 13.62 2.09 7.43
C LYS A 209 13.79 1.16 8.62
N VAL A 210 14.41 0.04 8.37
CA VAL A 210 14.76 -0.96 9.39
C VAL A 210 16.26 -1.24 9.33
N THR A 211 16.84 -1.53 10.47
CA THR A 211 18.23 -1.97 10.55
C THR A 211 18.25 -3.49 10.43
N MET A 212 18.91 -3.99 9.39
CA MET A 212 19.18 -5.41 9.20
C MET A 212 20.57 -5.71 9.71
N GLU A 213 20.70 -6.74 10.57
CA GLU A 213 21.95 -7.22 11.13
C GLU A 213 22.07 -8.71 10.81
N ILE A 214 23.14 -9.06 10.10
CA ILE A 214 23.38 -10.42 9.61
C ILE A 214 24.66 -10.92 10.26
N THR A 215 24.56 -11.96 11.07
CA THR A 215 25.70 -12.61 11.70
C THR A 215 26.10 -13.81 10.86
N CYS A 216 27.36 -13.87 10.43
CA CYS A 216 27.90 -14.92 9.56
C CYS A 216 29.35 -15.24 9.92
N GLU A 217 29.84 -16.42 9.52
CA GLU A 217 31.25 -16.81 9.69
C GLU A 217 32.15 -16.20 8.60
N ASP A 218 31.66 -16.12 7.35
CA ASP A 218 32.35 -15.42 6.24
C ASP A 218 31.43 -14.29 5.71
N PRO A 219 31.88 -13.02 5.75
CA PRO A 219 31.08 -11.90 5.30
C PRO A 219 30.99 -11.78 3.76
N LYS A 220 31.93 -12.38 3.00
CA LYS A 220 32.00 -12.20 1.54
C LYS A 220 30.75 -12.61 0.79
N PRO A 221 30.16 -13.81 0.99
CA PRO A 221 28.91 -14.20 0.31
C PRO A 221 27.73 -13.29 0.64
N VAL A 222 27.66 -12.81 1.90
CA VAL A 222 26.61 -11.91 2.36
C VAL A 222 26.73 -10.54 1.70
N ILE A 223 27.96 -9.98 1.66
CA ILE A 223 28.26 -8.69 1.02
C ILE A 223 27.92 -8.77 -0.48
N ASP A 224 28.37 -9.82 -1.16
CA ASP A 224 28.13 -9.99 -2.61
C ASP A 224 26.65 -10.01 -2.93
N VAL A 225 25.86 -10.83 -2.24
CA VAL A 225 24.41 -10.90 -2.40
C VAL A 225 23.76 -9.55 -2.10
N PHE A 226 24.17 -8.89 -1.01
CA PHE A 226 23.58 -7.63 -0.58
C PHE A 226 23.85 -6.51 -1.58
N MET A 227 25.08 -6.34 -2.03
CA MET A 227 25.50 -5.29 -2.98
C MET A 227 24.85 -5.47 -4.35
N HIS A 228 24.61 -6.71 -4.80
CA HIS A 228 23.88 -6.98 -6.05
C HIS A 228 22.35 -6.86 -5.91
N SER A 229 21.84 -6.87 -4.68
CA SER A 229 20.39 -6.84 -4.43
C SER A 229 19.88 -5.47 -4.03
N THR A 230 20.74 -4.57 -3.55
CA THR A 230 20.36 -3.27 -3.00
C THR A 230 21.33 -2.18 -3.41
N LEU A 231 20.88 -0.92 -3.31
CA LEU A 231 21.75 0.27 -3.47
C LEU A 231 22.19 0.84 -2.09
N HIS A 232 22.01 0.07 -1.02
CA HIS A 232 22.36 0.51 0.34
C HIS A 232 23.78 0.09 0.70
N GLY A 233 24.45 0.90 1.50
CA GLY A 233 25.75 0.54 2.08
C GLY A 233 25.61 -0.51 3.20
N MET A 234 26.66 -1.27 3.43
CA MET A 234 26.75 -2.25 4.51
C MET A 234 28.03 -2.02 5.32
N SER A 235 27.92 -2.03 6.64
CA SER A 235 29.05 -2.00 7.56
C SER A 235 29.31 -3.41 8.04
N VAL A 236 30.59 -3.82 8.04
CA VAL A 236 31.04 -5.14 8.53
C VAL A 236 31.87 -4.93 9.79
N ILE A 237 31.48 -5.62 10.85
CA ILE A 237 32.10 -5.55 12.16
C ILE A 237 32.59 -6.95 12.49
N GLU A 238 33.91 -7.09 12.78
CA GLU A 238 34.46 -8.34 13.32
C GLU A 238 34.13 -8.44 14.81
N ALA A 239 33.68 -9.60 15.23
CA ALA A 239 33.30 -9.87 16.60
C ALA A 239 33.80 -11.24 17.07
N THR A 240 33.96 -11.40 18.37
CA THR A 240 34.40 -12.66 18.98
C THR A 240 33.30 -13.22 19.86
N GLY A 241 32.97 -14.49 19.69
CA GLY A 241 31.99 -15.19 20.50
C GLY A 241 32.42 -15.34 21.95
N GLY A 242 31.67 -14.76 22.86
CA GLY A 242 32.02 -14.74 24.28
C GLY A 242 32.14 -16.14 24.92
N TYR A 243 31.41 -17.12 24.40
CA TYR A 243 31.48 -18.52 24.87
C TYR A 243 32.43 -19.37 24.06
N SER A 244 32.40 -19.26 22.73
CA SER A 244 33.16 -20.13 21.82
C SER A 244 34.57 -19.64 21.55
N GLY A 245 34.88 -18.36 21.80
CA GLY A 245 36.13 -17.70 21.41
C GLY A 245 36.33 -17.59 19.89
N LYS A 246 35.37 -18.03 19.07
CA LYS A 246 35.45 -18.00 17.62
C LYS A 246 35.17 -16.60 17.08
N THR A 247 35.89 -16.22 16.04
CA THR A 247 35.61 -14.99 15.28
C THR A 247 34.42 -15.19 14.36
N PHE A 248 33.57 -14.19 14.29
CA PHE A 248 32.45 -14.09 13.35
C PHE A 248 32.25 -12.62 12.94
N TYR A 249 31.42 -12.38 11.94
CA TYR A 249 31.18 -11.05 11.40
C TYR A 249 29.74 -10.65 11.54
N ILE A 250 29.53 -9.38 11.89
CA ILE A 250 28.22 -8.73 11.98
C ILE A 250 28.13 -7.73 10.83
N CYS A 251 27.32 -8.06 9.82
CA CYS A 251 27.04 -7.22 8.67
C CYS A 251 25.77 -6.39 8.95
N LYS A 252 25.90 -5.06 9.02
CA LYS A 252 24.80 -4.15 9.40
C LYS A 252 24.47 -3.18 8.29
N SER A 253 23.20 -3.05 7.97
CA SER A 253 22.70 -2.09 6.98
C SER A 253 21.34 -1.56 7.37
N VAL A 254 20.97 -0.39 6.81
CA VAL A 254 19.64 0.20 6.93
C VAL A 254 18.95 0.08 5.59
N VAL A 255 17.86 -0.69 5.56
CA VAL A 255 17.08 -1.00 4.36
C VAL A 255 15.62 -0.62 4.54
N SER A 256 14.87 -0.58 3.47
CA SER A 256 13.42 -0.39 3.54
C SER A 256 12.73 -1.70 3.95
N GLY A 257 11.70 -1.61 4.78
CA GLY A 257 10.99 -2.80 5.29
C GLY A 257 10.46 -3.74 4.20
N PHE A 258 10.18 -3.23 3.00
CA PHE A 258 9.71 -4.06 1.88
C PHE A 258 10.83 -4.86 1.19
N GLU A 259 12.10 -4.47 1.37
CA GLU A 259 13.26 -5.16 0.79
C GLU A 259 13.72 -6.34 1.62
N VAL A 260 13.41 -6.32 2.93
CA VAL A 260 13.90 -7.25 3.94
C VAL A 260 13.69 -8.72 3.54
N GLU A 261 12.46 -9.07 3.16
CA GLU A 261 12.08 -10.46 2.88
C GLU A 261 12.85 -11.02 1.66
N SER A 262 12.97 -10.21 0.60
CA SER A 262 13.73 -10.57 -0.60
C SER A 262 15.23 -10.70 -0.33
N ILE A 263 15.78 -9.84 0.54
CA ILE A 263 17.21 -9.88 0.91
C ILE A 263 17.48 -11.12 1.76
N ILE A 264 16.64 -11.43 2.74
CA ILE A 264 16.77 -12.61 3.61
C ILE A 264 16.74 -13.89 2.78
N GLU A 265 15.80 -14.00 1.84
CA GLU A 265 15.67 -15.18 0.97
C GLU A 265 16.98 -15.42 0.19
N LYS A 266 17.51 -14.39 -0.45
CA LYS A 266 18.75 -14.48 -1.23
C LYS A 266 20.00 -14.77 -0.38
N ILE A 267 20.06 -14.21 0.84
CA ILE A 267 21.17 -14.49 1.76
C ILE A 267 21.12 -15.93 2.22
N ARG A 268 19.95 -16.45 2.61
CA ARG A 268 19.78 -17.83 3.04
C ARG A 268 20.09 -18.85 1.94
N ASP A 269 19.89 -18.50 0.68
CA ASP A 269 20.24 -19.35 -0.46
C ASP A 269 21.77 -19.50 -0.59
N LYS A 270 22.55 -18.49 -0.20
CA LYS A 270 24.02 -18.49 -0.29
C LYS A 270 24.71 -18.90 1.00
N ASP A 271 24.16 -18.46 2.13
CA ASP A 271 24.65 -18.80 3.47
C ASP A 271 23.46 -19.22 4.38
N PRO A 272 23.12 -20.52 4.37
CA PRO A 272 22.02 -21.06 5.17
C PRO A 272 22.23 -20.99 6.69
N HIS A 273 23.50 -20.77 7.14
CA HIS A 273 23.83 -20.69 8.56
C HIS A 273 23.86 -19.27 9.11
N SER A 274 23.71 -18.26 8.23
CA SER A 274 23.65 -16.88 8.68
C SER A 274 22.40 -16.61 9.52
N LEU A 275 22.59 -15.85 10.61
CA LEU A 275 21.49 -15.38 11.47
C LEU A 275 21.14 -13.95 11.08
N VAL A 276 19.87 -13.72 10.73
CA VAL A 276 19.39 -12.39 10.33
C VAL A 276 18.44 -11.85 11.40
N ASN A 277 18.81 -10.71 11.97
CA ASN A 277 17.99 -9.92 12.88
C ASN A 277 17.56 -8.63 12.21
N VAL A 278 16.30 -8.21 12.46
CA VAL A 278 15.73 -6.97 11.91
C VAL A 278 15.20 -6.13 13.05
N TYR A 279 15.75 -4.94 13.19
CA TYR A 279 15.35 -3.97 14.23
C TYR A 279 14.61 -2.79 13.60
N ARG A 280 13.61 -2.28 14.32
CA ARG A 280 12.85 -1.08 13.94
C ARG A 280 13.25 0.09 14.82
#